data_fe5d4d9e4722acadf28d8952319f3ac5
#
_entry.id   fe5d4d9e4722acadf28d8952319f3ac5
#
_cell.length_a   1.000
_cell.length_b   1.000
_cell.length_c   1.000
_cell.angle_alpha   90.00
_cell.angle_beta   90.00
_cell.angle_gamma   90.00
#
_symmetry.space_group_name_H-M   'P 1'
#
loop_
_entity.id
_entity.type
_entity.pdbx_description
1 polymer ?
#
loop_
_entity_poly.entity_id
_entity_poly.type
_entity_poly.pdbx_seq_one_letter_code
_entity_poly.pdbx_strand_id
1 'polypeptide(L)'
;QLSIGEQQRVEILKVLYRNANILILDEPTAVLTAQEVQELFLTLRKMTDSGCTVIFITHKMNEVMDYADRITVLRDGCLVRTLTKAETDEKELAKLMVGREISMGRRNTTDTTTDRELLRVENLTVLNDKKLEAVRKLSFSLYAGEILGIAGVSGNGQKELMEALSGLRAAAGGTITFKEKNITKTTVRQRISDGLAFIPEDRYGFALVRELSVAENASIKSYRLPEFSKGGIVDYKKLNKQAEEFIDKFEIKVGGTKSLVQSMSGGNAQKLILARETASKPDVILASYPVRGLDIKATESIHKILVNEKNRGAGVLLVSEDLDEIFQLCDRVAVMYEGEFMGIVPISRVNLETIGLAMSGAARMDGEPNA
;
A
#
# COMPACT_ATOMS: atom_id res chain seq x y z
N GLN A 1 4.36 23.48 4.22
CA GLN A 1 5.20 22.29 4.47
C GLN A 1 5.53 21.66 3.13
N LEU A 2 6.76 21.22 2.94
CA LEU A 2 7.20 20.51 1.74
C LEU A 2 6.53 19.13 1.68
N SER A 3 6.21 18.66 0.48
CA SER A 3 5.81 17.27 0.23
C SER A 3 6.95 16.30 0.59
N ILE A 4 6.65 15.03 0.78
CA ILE A 4 7.68 14.02 1.13
C ILE A 4 8.75 13.95 0.03
N GLY A 5 8.35 14.02 -1.26
CA GLY A 5 9.29 14.04 -2.38
C GLY A 5 10.18 15.30 -2.41
N GLU A 6 9.63 16.48 -2.08
CA GLU A 6 10.44 17.71 -1.94
C GLU A 6 11.40 17.63 -0.76
N GLN A 7 10.99 17.05 0.36
CA GLN A 7 11.87 16.82 1.52
C GLN A 7 13.04 15.90 1.15
N GLN A 8 12.78 14.85 0.41
CA GLN A 8 13.82 13.92 -0.06
C GLN A 8 14.80 14.60 -1.00
N ARG A 9 14.31 15.43 -1.94
CA ARG A 9 15.19 16.25 -2.80
C ARG A 9 16.09 17.19 -2.00
N VAL A 10 15.55 17.81 -0.94
CA VAL A 10 16.36 18.67 -0.04
C VAL A 10 17.46 17.86 0.64
N GLU A 11 17.17 16.65 1.14
CA GLU A 11 18.20 15.79 1.76
C GLU A 11 19.29 15.39 0.76
N ILE A 12 18.93 15.05 -0.47
CA ILE A 12 19.89 14.75 -1.54
C ILE A 12 20.74 16.00 -1.84
N LEU A 13 20.14 17.18 -1.99
CA LEU A 13 20.87 18.43 -2.24
C LEU A 13 21.83 18.80 -1.11
N LYS A 14 21.48 18.54 0.15
CA LYS A 14 22.36 18.75 1.32
C LYS A 14 23.62 17.92 1.22
N VAL A 15 23.53 16.67 0.79
CA VAL A 15 24.69 15.78 0.63
C VAL A 15 25.54 16.20 -0.57
N LEU A 16 24.88 16.57 -1.67
CA LEU A 16 25.56 17.08 -2.87
C LEU A 16 26.38 18.34 -2.59
N TYR A 17 25.83 19.27 -1.81
CA TYR A 17 26.52 20.51 -1.45
C TYR A 17 27.81 20.29 -0.65
N ARG A 18 27.96 19.14 0.02
CA ARG A 18 29.14 18.79 0.83
C ARG A 18 30.30 18.20 0.04
N ASN A 19 30.21 18.11 -1.28
CA ASN A 19 31.25 17.50 -2.17
C ASN A 19 31.72 16.12 -1.68
N ALA A 20 30.77 15.25 -1.33
CA ALA A 20 31.07 13.90 -0.86
C ALA A 20 31.67 13.06 -2.00
N ASN A 21 32.76 12.35 -1.73
CA ASN A 21 33.37 11.41 -2.69
C ASN A 21 32.64 10.05 -2.73
N ILE A 22 31.86 9.73 -1.69
CA ILE A 22 31.05 8.54 -1.57
C ILE A 22 29.65 8.98 -1.14
N LEU A 23 28.64 8.60 -1.91
CA LEU A 23 27.24 8.86 -1.64
C LEU A 23 26.52 7.53 -1.40
N ILE A 24 25.83 7.42 -0.26
CA ILE A 24 25.02 6.25 0.07
C ILE A 24 23.57 6.70 0.15
N LEU A 25 22.69 6.07 -0.63
CA LEU A 25 21.27 6.37 -0.73
C LEU A 25 20.46 5.12 -0.38
N ASP A 26 19.60 5.22 0.62
CA ASP A 26 18.71 4.14 1.03
C ASP A 26 17.31 4.42 0.48
N GLU A 27 16.83 3.56 -0.43
CA GLU A 27 15.55 3.65 -1.14
C GLU A 27 15.23 5.06 -1.69
N PRO A 28 16.13 5.67 -2.49
CA PRO A 28 16.03 7.09 -2.85
C PRO A 28 14.82 7.42 -3.73
N THR A 29 14.13 6.43 -4.24
CA THR A 29 13.01 6.58 -5.20
C THR A 29 11.65 6.18 -4.62
N ALA A 30 11.59 5.85 -3.33
CA ALA A 30 10.38 5.30 -2.70
C ALA A 30 9.15 6.22 -2.78
N VAL A 31 9.36 7.52 -2.96
CA VAL A 31 8.30 8.55 -2.98
C VAL A 31 8.37 9.46 -4.20
N LEU A 32 9.14 9.09 -5.21
CA LEU A 32 9.33 9.85 -6.44
C LEU A 32 8.45 9.30 -7.57
N THR A 33 7.99 10.20 -8.44
CA THR A 33 7.35 9.83 -9.70
C THR A 33 8.36 9.23 -10.67
N ALA A 34 7.93 8.52 -11.70
CA ALA A 34 8.83 7.92 -12.71
C ALA A 34 9.73 8.97 -13.38
N GLN A 35 9.23 10.16 -13.64
CA GLN A 35 10.00 11.25 -14.21
C GLN A 35 11.07 11.77 -13.24
N GLU A 36 10.72 11.95 -11.96
CA GLU A 36 11.66 12.38 -10.92
C GLU A 36 12.75 11.33 -10.67
N VAL A 37 12.42 10.03 -10.79
CA VAL A 37 13.39 8.93 -10.72
C VAL A 37 14.44 9.06 -11.83
N GLN A 38 14.02 9.29 -13.08
CA GLN A 38 14.93 9.49 -14.21
C GLN A 38 15.85 10.70 -13.97
N GLU A 39 15.31 11.84 -13.53
CA GLU A 39 16.10 13.04 -13.23
C GLU A 39 17.13 12.81 -12.12
N LEU A 40 16.73 12.07 -11.07
CA LEU A 40 17.63 11.69 -9.99
C LEU A 40 18.81 10.87 -10.52
N PHE A 41 18.53 9.77 -11.23
CA PHE A 41 19.58 8.89 -11.72
C PHE A 41 20.47 9.55 -12.77
N LEU A 42 19.95 10.43 -13.61
CA LEU A 42 20.76 11.26 -14.51
C LEU A 42 21.75 12.17 -13.72
N THR A 43 21.30 12.71 -12.60
CA THR A 43 22.15 13.51 -11.71
C THR A 43 23.22 12.65 -11.05
N LEU A 44 22.85 11.47 -10.53
CA LEU A 44 23.79 10.52 -9.94
C LEU A 44 24.85 10.06 -10.96
N ARG A 45 24.43 9.85 -12.23
CA ARG A 45 25.39 9.47 -13.29
C ARG A 45 26.42 10.56 -13.55
N LYS A 46 26.00 11.83 -13.64
CA LYS A 46 26.94 12.95 -13.76
C LYS A 46 27.94 13.01 -12.61
N MET A 47 27.51 12.64 -11.39
CA MET A 47 28.41 12.58 -10.24
C MET A 47 29.41 11.44 -10.35
N THR A 48 28.97 10.25 -10.77
CA THR A 48 29.90 9.12 -10.97
C THR A 48 30.90 9.42 -12.08
N ASP A 49 30.47 10.08 -13.17
CA ASP A 49 31.38 10.53 -14.24
C ASP A 49 32.39 11.58 -13.75
N SER A 50 32.06 12.31 -12.67
CA SER A 50 32.98 13.26 -12.01
C SER A 50 33.84 12.61 -10.91
N GLY A 51 33.80 11.28 -10.76
CA GLY A 51 34.64 10.52 -9.83
C GLY A 51 34.02 10.24 -8.47
N CYS A 52 32.74 10.56 -8.25
CA CYS A 52 32.00 10.19 -7.03
C CYS A 52 31.58 8.71 -7.09
N THR A 53 31.72 7.98 -6.00
CA THR A 53 31.18 6.61 -5.87
C THR A 53 29.76 6.69 -5.30
N VAL A 54 28.80 6.11 -6.01
CA VAL A 54 27.40 6.06 -5.56
C VAL A 54 27.03 4.63 -5.20
N ILE A 55 26.51 4.45 -4.00
CA ILE A 55 25.89 3.20 -3.52
C ILE A 55 24.43 3.50 -3.27
N PHE A 56 23.52 2.86 -4.00
CA PHE A 56 22.10 2.99 -3.71
C PHE A 56 21.51 1.63 -3.36
N ILE A 57 20.63 1.64 -2.38
CA ILE A 57 19.92 0.46 -1.90
C ILE A 57 18.50 0.57 -2.44
N THR A 58 18.04 -0.47 -3.13
CA THR A 58 16.68 -0.55 -3.66
C THR A 58 16.23 -2.00 -3.79
N HIS A 59 14.95 -2.23 -3.78
CA HIS A 59 14.33 -3.51 -4.11
C HIS A 59 13.65 -3.50 -5.49
N LYS A 60 13.68 -2.37 -6.20
CA LYS A 60 13.08 -2.21 -7.52
C LYS A 60 14.05 -2.68 -8.60
N MET A 61 13.73 -3.81 -9.24
CA MET A 61 14.63 -4.46 -10.21
C MET A 61 14.90 -3.61 -11.43
N ASN A 62 13.91 -2.87 -11.93
CA ASN A 62 14.07 -1.94 -13.05
C ASN A 62 15.15 -0.88 -12.76
N GLU A 63 15.15 -0.28 -11.56
CA GLU A 63 16.18 0.70 -11.18
C GLU A 63 17.59 0.08 -11.17
N VAL A 64 17.70 -1.15 -10.64
CA VAL A 64 18.97 -1.88 -10.62
C VAL A 64 19.43 -2.16 -12.04
N MET A 65 18.53 -2.67 -12.90
CA MET A 65 18.87 -3.03 -14.28
C MET A 65 19.15 -1.81 -15.15
N ASP A 66 18.53 -0.66 -14.92
CA ASP A 66 18.74 0.53 -15.72
C ASP A 66 20.02 1.28 -15.33
N TYR A 67 20.34 1.38 -14.04
CA TYR A 67 21.29 2.35 -13.53
C TYR A 67 22.52 1.77 -12.82
N ALA A 68 22.50 0.52 -12.33
CA ALA A 68 23.64 -0.05 -11.62
C ALA A 68 24.73 -0.59 -12.56
N ASP A 69 26.00 -0.34 -12.23
CA ASP A 69 27.14 -0.98 -12.89
C ASP A 69 27.48 -2.32 -12.24
N ARG A 70 27.36 -2.41 -10.90
CA ARG A 70 27.62 -3.59 -10.09
C ARG A 70 26.53 -3.77 -9.05
N ILE A 71 26.08 -5.00 -8.86
CA ILE A 71 24.93 -5.36 -8.06
C ILE A 71 25.38 -6.31 -6.95
N THR A 72 25.06 -6.00 -5.72
CA THR A 72 25.29 -6.89 -4.57
C THR A 72 23.96 -7.24 -3.93
N VAL A 73 23.62 -8.53 -3.92
CA VAL A 73 22.37 -9.03 -3.31
C VAL A 73 22.63 -9.39 -1.86
N LEU A 74 21.82 -8.78 -0.96
CA LEU A 74 21.79 -9.08 0.46
C LEU A 74 20.46 -9.79 0.80
N ARG A 75 20.52 -10.82 1.62
CA ARG A 75 19.34 -11.54 2.13
C ARG A 75 19.56 -12.00 3.57
N ASP A 76 18.60 -11.71 4.45
CA ASP A 76 18.64 -12.04 5.88
C ASP A 76 19.97 -11.61 6.55
N GLY A 77 20.50 -10.44 6.17
CA GLY A 77 21.75 -9.87 6.69
C GLY A 77 23.04 -10.49 6.12
N CYS A 78 22.94 -11.42 5.18
CA CYS A 78 24.07 -12.08 4.55
C CYS A 78 24.25 -11.65 3.09
N LEU A 79 25.49 -11.53 2.63
CA LEU A 79 25.83 -11.36 1.23
C LEU A 79 25.52 -12.67 0.48
N VAL A 80 24.62 -12.62 -0.50
CA VAL A 80 24.27 -13.78 -1.33
C VAL A 80 25.20 -13.86 -2.54
N ARG A 81 25.31 -12.77 -3.30
CA ARG A 81 26.11 -12.70 -4.53
C ARG A 81 26.42 -11.26 -4.92
N THR A 82 27.56 -11.05 -5.57
CA THR A 82 27.90 -9.80 -6.27
C THR A 82 28.05 -10.11 -7.75
N LEU A 83 27.41 -9.31 -8.60
CA LEU A 83 27.28 -9.49 -10.05
C LEU A 83 27.50 -8.16 -10.77
N THR A 84 27.87 -8.23 -12.03
CA THR A 84 27.73 -7.10 -12.96
C THR A 84 26.36 -7.16 -13.63
N LYS A 85 25.91 -6.04 -14.19
CA LYS A 85 24.64 -5.97 -14.95
C LYS A 85 24.57 -7.01 -16.08
N ALA A 86 25.68 -7.29 -16.74
CA ALA A 86 25.78 -8.24 -17.87
C ALA A 86 25.61 -9.72 -17.45
N GLU A 87 25.79 -10.03 -16.16
CA GLU A 87 25.77 -11.39 -15.63
C GLU A 87 24.42 -11.80 -15.05
N THR A 88 23.40 -10.92 -15.14
CA THR A 88 22.12 -11.17 -14.46
C THR A 88 20.96 -10.52 -15.20
N ASP A 89 19.77 -10.93 -14.85
CA ASP A 89 18.49 -10.33 -15.26
C ASP A 89 17.57 -10.13 -14.05
N GLU A 90 16.43 -9.47 -14.26
CA GLU A 90 15.46 -9.20 -13.20
C GLU A 90 14.98 -10.47 -12.48
N LYS A 91 14.80 -11.57 -13.23
CA LYS A 91 14.31 -12.84 -12.66
C LYS A 91 15.35 -13.50 -11.78
N GLU A 92 16.60 -13.50 -12.21
CA GLU A 92 17.73 -14.06 -11.42
C GLU A 92 17.95 -13.22 -10.15
N LEU A 93 17.93 -11.89 -10.25
CA LEU A 93 18.03 -11.01 -9.08
C LEU A 93 16.91 -11.24 -8.08
N ALA A 94 15.66 -11.30 -8.55
CA ALA A 94 14.50 -11.57 -7.72
C ALA A 94 14.61 -12.94 -7.03
N LYS A 95 15.07 -13.97 -7.74
CA LYS A 95 15.33 -15.31 -7.20
C LYS A 95 16.44 -15.29 -6.12
N LEU A 96 17.51 -14.56 -6.35
CA LEU A 96 18.60 -14.41 -5.36
C LEU A 96 18.12 -13.70 -4.09
N MET A 97 17.28 -12.65 -4.21
CA MET A 97 16.73 -11.91 -3.09
C MET A 97 15.75 -12.72 -2.25
N VAL A 98 14.86 -13.47 -2.87
CA VAL A 98 13.79 -14.23 -2.19
C VAL A 98 14.27 -15.63 -1.81
N GLY A 99 15.23 -16.19 -2.54
CA GLY A 99 15.79 -17.53 -2.32
C GLY A 99 14.94 -18.67 -2.90
N ARG A 100 13.95 -18.35 -3.74
CA ARG A 100 13.11 -19.29 -4.49
C ARG A 100 12.66 -18.63 -5.81
N GLU A 101 12.20 -19.43 -6.75
CA GLU A 101 11.57 -18.87 -7.96
C GLU A 101 10.35 -18.04 -7.59
N ILE A 102 10.34 -16.79 -8.06
CA ILE A 102 9.18 -15.90 -7.97
C ILE A 102 8.36 -16.12 -9.22
N SER A 103 7.12 -16.51 -9.06
CA SER A 103 6.16 -16.47 -10.15
C SER A 103 5.79 -15.01 -10.42
N MET A 104 6.49 -14.35 -11.33
CA MET A 104 6.12 -13.01 -11.84
C MET A 104 4.93 -13.07 -12.80
N GLY A 105 4.12 -14.11 -12.74
CA GLY A 105 2.90 -14.23 -13.50
C GLY A 105 1.70 -13.74 -12.71
N ARG A 106 0.67 -13.26 -13.41
CA ARG A 106 -0.67 -13.06 -12.86
C ARG A 106 -0.98 -14.27 -11.98
N ARG A 107 -1.04 -14.08 -10.66
CA ARG A 107 -1.51 -15.17 -9.80
C ARG A 107 -2.88 -15.55 -10.33
N ASN A 108 -3.12 -16.85 -10.53
CA ASN A 108 -4.45 -17.37 -10.81
C ASN A 108 -5.34 -17.00 -9.61
N THR A 109 -5.79 -15.75 -9.58
CA THR A 109 -6.89 -15.35 -8.71
C THR A 109 -8.08 -16.06 -9.31
N THR A 110 -8.60 -17.06 -8.63
CA THR A 110 -9.91 -17.62 -8.94
C THR A 110 -10.87 -16.45 -9.07
N ASP A 111 -11.63 -16.42 -10.15
CA ASP A 111 -12.71 -15.46 -10.29
C ASP A 111 -13.74 -15.78 -9.20
N THR A 112 -13.65 -15.02 -8.10
CA THR A 112 -14.53 -15.13 -6.93
C THR A 112 -15.51 -13.97 -6.87
N THR A 113 -15.45 -13.07 -7.85
CA THR A 113 -16.33 -11.91 -7.93
C THR A 113 -17.77 -12.38 -8.09
N THR A 114 -18.64 -11.86 -7.26
CA THR A 114 -20.09 -12.12 -7.32
C THR A 114 -20.84 -10.83 -7.63
N ASP A 115 -22.11 -10.93 -8.05
CA ASP A 115 -22.97 -9.76 -8.28
C ASP A 115 -23.41 -9.07 -6.98
N ARG A 116 -22.98 -9.56 -5.81
CA ARG A 116 -23.32 -8.97 -4.52
C ARG A 116 -22.50 -7.71 -4.29
N GLU A 117 -23.16 -6.57 -4.44
CA GLU A 117 -22.57 -5.27 -4.13
C GLU A 117 -22.38 -5.10 -2.62
N LEU A 118 -21.18 -4.74 -2.19
CA LEU A 118 -20.84 -4.48 -0.79
C LEU A 118 -20.73 -2.99 -0.49
N LEU A 119 -20.15 -2.22 -1.40
CA LEU A 119 -19.98 -0.79 -1.25
C LEU A 119 -20.39 -0.08 -2.54
N ARG A 120 -21.27 0.92 -2.42
CA ARG A 120 -21.67 1.82 -3.51
C ARG A 120 -21.34 3.24 -3.12
N VAL A 121 -20.71 3.94 -4.02
CA VAL A 121 -20.38 5.37 -3.90
C VAL A 121 -21.01 6.10 -5.05
N GLU A 122 -21.75 7.17 -4.76
CA GLU A 122 -22.51 7.94 -5.75
C GLU A 122 -22.22 9.43 -5.59
N ASN A 123 -21.69 10.04 -6.64
CA ASN A 123 -21.39 11.48 -6.74
C ASN A 123 -20.59 12.03 -5.53
N LEU A 124 -19.67 11.24 -4.99
CA LEU A 124 -18.92 11.58 -3.79
C LEU A 124 -17.99 12.76 -4.06
N THR A 125 -18.15 13.80 -3.25
CA THR A 125 -17.25 14.98 -3.24
C THR A 125 -16.61 15.09 -1.88
N VAL A 126 -15.26 15.23 -1.85
CA VAL A 126 -14.48 15.34 -0.61
C VAL A 126 -13.52 16.52 -0.71
N LEU A 127 -13.46 17.31 0.35
CA LEU A 127 -12.52 18.44 0.44
C LEU A 127 -11.23 18.02 1.14
N ASN A 128 -10.10 18.55 0.66
CA ASN A 128 -8.82 18.43 1.35
C ASN A 128 -8.71 19.41 2.53
N ASP A 129 -7.56 19.43 3.21
CA ASP A 129 -7.33 20.28 4.37
C ASP A 129 -7.34 21.79 4.05
N LYS A 130 -7.10 22.14 2.76
CA LYS A 130 -7.20 23.50 2.23
C LYS A 130 -8.61 23.89 1.77
N LYS A 131 -9.61 23.02 2.01
CA LYS A 131 -11.01 23.19 1.56
C LYS A 131 -11.20 23.22 0.03
N LEU A 132 -10.28 22.65 -0.72
CA LEU A 132 -10.40 22.42 -2.14
C LEU A 132 -10.94 21.03 -2.42
N GLU A 133 -11.69 20.85 -3.51
CA GLU A 133 -12.21 19.56 -3.93
C GLU A 133 -11.07 18.64 -4.36
N ALA A 134 -10.76 17.64 -3.52
CA ALA A 134 -9.79 16.59 -3.81
C ALA A 134 -10.44 15.34 -4.44
N VAL A 135 -11.73 15.14 -4.20
CA VAL A 135 -12.55 14.11 -4.85
C VAL A 135 -13.75 14.81 -5.47
N ARG A 136 -13.98 14.60 -6.77
CA ARG A 136 -14.95 15.33 -7.57
C ARG A 136 -16.00 14.37 -8.13
N LYS A 137 -17.16 14.29 -7.46
CA LYS A 137 -18.34 13.52 -7.89
C LYS A 137 -18.02 12.08 -8.33
N LEU A 138 -17.15 11.38 -7.58
CA LEU A 138 -16.81 9.99 -7.88
C LEU A 138 -18.00 9.06 -7.66
N SER A 139 -18.18 8.12 -8.58
CA SER A 139 -19.18 7.06 -8.48
C SER A 139 -18.55 5.72 -8.86
N PHE A 140 -18.76 4.69 -8.02
CA PHE A 140 -18.30 3.32 -8.28
C PHE A 140 -18.96 2.34 -7.33
N SER A 141 -18.90 1.05 -7.68
CA SER A 141 -19.31 -0.06 -6.81
C SER A 141 -18.18 -1.05 -6.62
N LEU A 142 -18.11 -1.65 -5.44
CA LEU A 142 -17.21 -2.74 -5.06
C LEU A 142 -18.04 -3.97 -4.68
N TYR A 143 -17.69 -5.10 -5.27
CA TYR A 143 -18.44 -6.35 -5.13
C TYR A 143 -17.74 -7.35 -4.19
N ALA A 144 -18.50 -8.34 -3.72
CA ALA A 144 -17.97 -9.41 -2.88
C ALA A 144 -17.03 -10.30 -3.70
N GLY A 145 -15.88 -10.64 -3.14
CA GLY A 145 -14.86 -11.45 -3.79
C GLY A 145 -14.09 -10.70 -4.89
N GLU A 146 -14.13 -9.36 -4.89
CA GLU A 146 -13.45 -8.49 -5.85
C GLU A 146 -12.27 -7.74 -5.20
N ILE A 147 -11.20 -7.54 -5.96
CA ILE A 147 -10.19 -6.51 -5.70
C ILE A 147 -10.33 -5.44 -6.77
N LEU A 148 -10.85 -4.26 -6.38
CA LEU A 148 -10.87 -3.07 -7.23
C LEU A 148 -9.62 -2.24 -6.92
N GLY A 149 -8.73 -2.11 -7.92
CA GLY A 149 -7.54 -1.26 -7.82
C GLY A 149 -7.85 0.19 -8.14
N ILE A 150 -7.28 1.13 -7.39
CA ILE A 150 -7.22 2.55 -7.75
C ILE A 150 -5.78 2.88 -8.06
N ALA A 151 -5.46 3.01 -9.34
CA ALA A 151 -4.17 3.46 -9.83
C ALA A 151 -4.15 4.99 -9.95
N GLY A 152 -3.01 5.61 -9.70
CA GLY A 152 -2.84 7.05 -9.86
C GLY A 152 -1.61 7.56 -9.11
N VAL A 153 -1.04 8.65 -9.60
CA VAL A 153 0.07 9.32 -8.92
C VAL A 153 -0.42 9.90 -7.59
N SER A 154 0.40 9.78 -6.55
CA SER A 154 0.07 10.30 -5.20
C SER A 154 -0.33 11.79 -5.26
N GLY A 155 -1.36 12.15 -4.50
CA GLY A 155 -1.86 13.53 -4.44
C GLY A 155 -3.08 13.82 -5.34
N ASN A 156 -3.56 12.85 -6.10
CA ASN A 156 -4.74 12.99 -6.95
C ASN A 156 -6.09 12.80 -6.22
N GLY A 157 -6.09 12.72 -4.87
CA GLY A 157 -7.31 12.59 -4.06
C GLY A 157 -7.54 11.20 -3.46
N GLN A 158 -6.65 10.24 -3.69
CA GLN A 158 -6.76 8.86 -3.15
C GLN A 158 -6.85 8.86 -1.63
N LYS A 159 -6.02 9.66 -0.95
CA LYS A 159 -6.02 9.80 0.50
C LYS A 159 -7.39 10.27 1.01
N GLU A 160 -7.90 11.36 0.45
CA GLU A 160 -9.18 11.95 0.84
C GLU A 160 -10.35 10.98 0.58
N LEU A 161 -10.30 10.23 -0.52
CA LEU A 161 -11.28 9.18 -0.81
C LEU A 161 -11.25 8.10 0.27
N MET A 162 -10.08 7.54 0.59
CA MET A 162 -9.95 6.47 1.59
C MET A 162 -10.34 6.95 2.99
N GLU A 163 -10.00 8.18 3.36
CA GLU A 163 -10.42 8.81 4.61
C GLU A 163 -11.95 9.02 4.67
N ALA A 164 -12.59 9.42 3.57
CA ALA A 164 -14.04 9.57 3.51
C ALA A 164 -14.74 8.21 3.60
N LEU A 165 -14.26 7.18 2.90
CA LEU A 165 -14.81 5.83 2.96
C LEU A 165 -14.64 5.18 4.34
N SER A 166 -13.55 5.44 5.04
CA SER A 166 -13.32 4.95 6.41
C SER A 166 -14.06 5.76 7.49
N GLY A 167 -14.58 6.96 7.15
CA GLY A 167 -15.29 7.85 8.07
C GLY A 167 -14.39 8.81 8.84
N LEU A 168 -13.11 8.91 8.47
CA LEU A 168 -12.13 9.81 9.08
C LEU A 168 -12.28 11.24 8.55
N ARG A 169 -12.84 11.40 7.36
CA ARG A 169 -13.13 12.68 6.72
C ARG A 169 -14.60 12.74 6.34
N ALA A 170 -15.22 13.89 6.55
CA ALA A 170 -16.61 14.10 6.14
C ALA A 170 -16.70 14.27 4.61
N ALA A 171 -17.68 13.65 3.98
CA ALA A 171 -18.04 13.95 2.60
C ALA A 171 -18.69 15.34 2.52
N ALA A 172 -18.32 16.12 1.50
CA ALA A 172 -18.94 17.41 1.19
C ALA A 172 -20.23 17.23 0.35
N GLY A 173 -20.33 16.13 -0.41
CA GLY A 173 -21.51 15.77 -1.21
C GLY A 173 -21.50 14.29 -1.57
N GLY A 174 -22.60 13.81 -2.13
CA GLY A 174 -22.77 12.42 -2.55
C GLY A 174 -23.17 11.48 -1.42
N THR A 175 -23.22 10.19 -1.74
CA THR A 175 -23.62 9.13 -0.82
C THR A 175 -22.66 7.95 -0.82
N ILE A 176 -22.48 7.34 0.35
CA ILE A 176 -21.73 6.11 0.56
C ILE A 176 -22.70 5.09 1.16
N THR A 177 -22.97 4.03 0.43
CA THR A 177 -23.84 2.93 0.85
C THR A 177 -22.99 1.67 1.07
N PHE A 178 -23.13 1.05 2.23
CA PHE A 178 -22.45 -0.19 2.59
C PHE A 178 -23.49 -1.24 2.99
N LYS A 179 -23.54 -2.36 2.27
CA LYS A 179 -24.55 -3.42 2.49
C LYS A 179 -25.96 -2.84 2.61
N GLU A 180 -26.36 -2.07 1.59
CA GLU A 180 -27.66 -1.40 1.48
C GLU A 180 -27.94 -0.30 2.53
N LYS A 181 -27.03 -0.05 3.46
CA LYS A 181 -27.16 1.02 4.46
C LYS A 181 -26.38 2.26 4.04
N ASN A 182 -27.01 3.42 4.10
CA ASN A 182 -26.30 4.69 3.93
C ASN A 182 -25.40 4.95 5.15
N ILE A 183 -24.08 4.97 4.91
CA ILE A 183 -23.06 5.20 5.93
C ILE A 183 -22.38 6.58 5.81
N THR A 184 -22.84 7.45 4.93
CA THR A 184 -22.19 8.74 4.63
C THR A 184 -21.86 9.56 5.87
N LYS A 185 -22.76 9.55 6.87
CA LYS A 185 -22.62 10.32 8.11
C LYS A 185 -22.34 9.47 9.35
N THR A 186 -22.08 8.17 9.18
CA THR A 186 -21.78 7.28 10.30
C THR A 186 -20.35 7.49 10.82
N THR A 187 -20.15 7.18 12.09
CA THR A 187 -18.84 7.27 12.73
C THR A 187 -17.92 6.13 12.29
N VAL A 188 -16.59 6.34 12.41
CA VAL A 188 -15.59 5.29 12.18
C VAL A 188 -15.93 4.01 12.96
N ARG A 189 -16.34 4.15 14.23
CA ARG A 189 -16.68 3.01 15.09
C ARG A 189 -17.85 2.19 14.52
N GLN A 190 -18.88 2.86 14.01
CA GLN A 190 -20.01 2.17 13.38
C GLN A 190 -19.57 1.42 12.12
N ARG A 191 -18.77 2.06 11.25
CA ARG A 191 -18.24 1.41 10.04
C ARG A 191 -17.40 0.17 10.36
N ILE A 192 -16.55 0.24 11.41
CA ILE A 192 -15.80 -0.92 11.88
C ILE A 192 -16.75 -2.02 12.38
N SER A 193 -17.76 -1.69 13.18
CA SER A 193 -18.71 -2.68 13.69
C SER A 193 -19.61 -3.27 12.60
N ASP A 194 -19.85 -2.54 11.52
CA ASP A 194 -20.63 -3.00 10.36
C ASP A 194 -19.78 -3.90 9.42
N GLY A 195 -18.47 -3.99 9.63
CA GLY A 195 -17.56 -4.89 8.88
C GLY A 195 -16.66 -4.21 7.86
N LEU A 196 -16.33 -2.92 8.06
CA LEU A 196 -15.37 -2.21 7.24
C LEU A 196 -14.00 -2.13 7.95
N ALA A 197 -12.94 -2.57 7.27
CA ALA A 197 -11.57 -2.45 7.74
C ALA A 197 -10.80 -1.41 6.92
N PHE A 198 -9.82 -0.74 7.54
CA PHE A 198 -8.97 0.23 6.87
C PHE A 198 -7.50 0.02 7.22
N ILE A 199 -6.69 -0.14 6.18
CA ILE A 199 -5.23 -0.25 6.24
C ILE A 199 -4.69 1.05 5.65
N PRO A 200 -4.24 2.01 6.49
CA PRO A 200 -3.76 3.31 6.01
C PRO A 200 -2.33 3.23 5.47
N GLU A 201 -1.95 4.21 4.66
CA GLU A 201 -0.61 4.37 4.12
C GLU A 201 0.43 4.61 5.23
N ASP A 202 0.14 5.50 6.17
CA ASP A 202 1.04 5.82 7.28
C ASP A 202 0.86 4.83 8.43
N ARG A 203 1.79 3.90 8.52
CA ARG A 203 1.81 2.84 9.54
C ARG A 203 1.99 3.36 10.94
N TYR A 204 2.91 4.30 11.14
CA TYR A 204 3.39 4.73 12.45
C TYR A 204 2.76 6.04 12.93
N GLY A 205 2.31 6.90 12.02
CA GLY A 205 1.60 8.13 12.39
C GLY A 205 0.10 7.93 12.54
N PHE A 206 -0.42 6.82 11.98
CA PHE A 206 -1.86 6.63 11.90
C PHE A 206 -2.35 5.26 12.39
N ALA A 207 -1.70 4.16 12.00
CA ALA A 207 -2.21 2.82 12.28
C ALA A 207 -1.71 2.23 13.60
N LEU A 208 -0.49 2.53 14.00
CA LEU A 208 0.19 1.95 15.16
C LEU A 208 0.67 3.03 16.13
N VAL A 209 0.66 2.71 17.41
CA VAL A 209 1.24 3.55 18.47
C VAL A 209 2.61 2.99 18.81
N ARG A 210 3.67 3.74 18.48
CA ARG A 210 5.08 3.27 18.57
C ARG A 210 5.50 2.83 19.96
N GLU A 211 5.02 3.54 20.98
CA GLU A 211 5.35 3.36 22.39
C GLU A 211 4.57 2.23 23.06
N LEU A 212 3.55 1.70 22.39
CA LEU A 212 2.78 0.56 22.87
C LEU A 212 3.38 -0.77 22.39
N SER A 213 3.12 -1.81 23.17
CA SER A 213 3.51 -3.18 22.85
C SER A 213 2.76 -3.75 21.65
N VAL A 214 3.26 -4.85 21.10
CA VAL A 214 2.58 -5.61 20.04
C VAL A 214 1.19 -6.05 20.50
N ALA A 215 1.05 -6.53 21.74
CA ALA A 215 -0.25 -6.95 22.26
C ALA A 215 -1.26 -5.80 22.35
N GLU A 216 -0.84 -4.63 22.81
CA GLU A 216 -1.70 -3.46 22.90
C GLU A 216 -2.10 -2.96 21.49
N ASN A 217 -1.15 -2.88 20.55
CA ASN A 217 -1.44 -2.51 19.17
C ASN A 217 -2.36 -3.53 18.45
N ALA A 218 -2.15 -4.82 18.67
CA ALA A 218 -3.02 -5.88 18.16
C ALA A 218 -4.47 -5.71 18.62
N SER A 219 -4.65 -5.20 19.84
CA SER A 219 -5.95 -5.17 20.53
C SER A 219 -6.67 -3.82 20.49
N ILE A 220 -6.11 -2.79 19.87
CA ILE A 220 -6.68 -1.42 19.84
C ILE A 220 -8.17 -1.40 19.44
N LYS A 221 -8.59 -2.29 18.52
CA LYS A 221 -9.98 -2.39 18.07
C LYS A 221 -10.83 -3.33 18.92
N SER A 222 -10.22 -4.32 19.56
CA SER A 222 -10.92 -5.43 20.24
C SER A 222 -10.96 -5.30 21.76
N TYR A 223 -10.12 -4.49 22.41
CA TYR A 223 -10.00 -4.45 23.87
C TYR A 223 -11.30 -4.18 24.63
N ARG A 224 -12.31 -3.53 23.98
CA ARG A 224 -13.63 -3.23 24.58
C ARG A 224 -14.64 -4.37 24.43
N LEU A 225 -14.33 -5.40 23.63
CA LEU A 225 -15.23 -6.52 23.44
C LEU A 225 -15.39 -7.28 24.78
N PRO A 226 -16.59 -7.85 25.08
CA PRO A 226 -16.83 -8.60 26.30
C PRO A 226 -15.86 -9.75 26.55
N GLU A 227 -15.24 -10.25 25.49
CA GLU A 227 -14.21 -11.28 25.53
C GLU A 227 -12.92 -10.78 26.22
N PHE A 228 -12.53 -9.52 25.97
CA PHE A 228 -11.26 -8.92 26.43
C PHE A 228 -11.44 -7.97 27.62
N SER A 229 -12.68 -7.54 27.91
CA SER A 229 -12.93 -6.60 28.99
C SER A 229 -14.24 -6.91 29.71
N LYS A 230 -14.20 -6.93 31.06
CA LYS A 230 -15.38 -7.06 31.93
C LYS A 230 -15.39 -5.90 32.93
N GLY A 231 -16.54 -5.20 33.02
CA GLY A 231 -16.70 -4.09 33.96
C GLY A 231 -15.66 -2.97 33.80
N GLY A 232 -15.13 -2.76 32.60
CA GLY A 232 -14.09 -1.73 32.31
C GLY A 232 -12.66 -2.19 32.64
N ILE A 233 -12.47 -3.41 33.11
CA ILE A 233 -11.14 -4.00 33.39
C ILE A 233 -10.73 -4.86 32.22
N VAL A 234 -9.57 -4.56 31.64
CA VAL A 234 -8.99 -5.27 30.48
C VAL A 234 -8.24 -6.52 30.95
N ASP A 235 -8.49 -7.64 30.30
CA ASP A 235 -7.78 -8.91 30.52
C ASP A 235 -6.52 -8.99 29.64
N TYR A 236 -5.39 -8.53 30.18
CA TYR A 236 -4.11 -8.54 29.47
C TYR A 236 -3.61 -9.95 29.09
N LYS A 237 -4.03 -11.00 29.79
CA LYS A 237 -3.67 -12.39 29.40
C LYS A 237 -4.31 -12.76 28.08
N LYS A 238 -5.57 -12.39 27.89
CA LYS A 238 -6.28 -12.61 26.63
C LYS A 238 -5.73 -11.76 25.48
N LEU A 239 -5.37 -10.48 25.76
CA LEU A 239 -4.73 -9.64 24.76
C LEU A 239 -3.39 -10.22 24.29
N ASN A 240 -2.56 -10.69 25.22
CA ASN A 240 -1.30 -11.34 24.87
C ASN A 240 -1.53 -12.62 24.05
N LYS A 241 -2.50 -13.46 24.42
CA LYS A 241 -2.85 -14.67 23.67
C LYS A 241 -3.29 -14.32 22.23
N GLN A 242 -4.14 -13.32 22.04
CA GLN A 242 -4.53 -12.84 20.71
C GLN A 242 -3.30 -12.39 19.89
N ALA A 243 -2.39 -11.66 20.52
CA ALA A 243 -1.17 -11.20 19.85
C ALA A 243 -0.24 -12.37 19.49
N GLU A 244 -0.12 -13.40 20.34
CA GLU A 244 0.61 -14.64 20.03
C GLU A 244 0.01 -15.34 18.81
N GLU A 245 -1.32 -15.48 18.77
CA GLU A 245 -2.03 -16.05 17.60
C GLU A 245 -1.77 -15.24 16.32
N PHE A 246 -1.69 -13.91 16.41
CA PHE A 246 -1.35 -13.05 15.25
C PHE A 246 0.11 -13.23 14.83
N ILE A 247 1.04 -13.30 15.79
CA ILE A 247 2.47 -13.51 15.54
C ILE A 247 2.66 -14.81 14.75
N ASP A 248 2.04 -15.87 15.20
CA ASP A 248 2.17 -17.20 14.60
C ASP A 248 1.49 -17.27 13.22
N LYS A 249 0.21 -16.87 13.15
CA LYS A 249 -0.58 -16.96 11.92
C LYS A 249 -0.05 -16.11 10.77
N PHE A 250 0.46 -14.91 11.07
CA PHE A 250 0.95 -13.97 10.08
C PHE A 250 2.48 -13.96 9.96
N GLU A 251 3.15 -14.90 10.65
CA GLU A 251 4.62 -15.02 10.63
C GLU A 251 5.31 -13.66 10.92
N ILE A 252 4.87 -12.99 12.01
CA ILE A 252 5.41 -11.69 12.41
C ILE A 252 6.72 -11.92 13.17
N LYS A 253 7.83 -11.42 12.63
CA LYS A 253 9.13 -11.50 13.31
C LYS A 253 9.26 -10.38 14.33
N VAL A 254 9.14 -10.74 15.60
CA VAL A 254 9.26 -9.84 16.75
C VAL A 254 9.73 -10.62 17.99
N GLY A 255 10.33 -9.94 18.95
CA GLY A 255 10.85 -10.57 20.19
C GLY A 255 9.78 -11.04 21.19
N GLY A 256 8.49 -10.92 20.84
CA GLY A 256 7.34 -11.33 21.65
C GLY A 256 6.29 -10.24 21.79
N THR A 257 5.17 -10.58 22.45
CA THR A 257 3.99 -9.72 22.57
C THR A 257 4.23 -8.42 23.35
N LYS A 258 5.24 -8.40 24.21
CA LYS A 258 5.63 -7.24 25.03
C LYS A 258 6.62 -6.30 24.32
N SER A 259 7.16 -6.69 23.16
CA SER A 259 8.06 -5.83 22.38
C SER A 259 7.33 -4.57 21.94
N LEU A 260 8.02 -3.42 21.97
CA LEU A 260 7.46 -2.18 21.48
C LEU A 260 7.42 -2.18 19.94
N VAL A 261 6.35 -1.66 19.37
CA VAL A 261 6.14 -1.64 17.92
C VAL A 261 7.20 -0.80 17.19
N GLN A 262 7.79 0.20 17.84
CA GLN A 262 8.89 0.99 17.27
C GLN A 262 10.13 0.18 16.90
N SER A 263 10.30 -1.02 17.48
CA SER A 263 11.43 -1.91 17.17
C SER A 263 11.18 -2.84 15.97
N MET A 264 9.98 -2.81 15.40
CA MET A 264 9.60 -3.68 14.29
C MET A 264 10.08 -3.13 12.95
N SER A 265 10.45 -4.01 12.02
CA SER A 265 10.63 -3.63 10.62
C SER A 265 9.29 -3.24 9.99
N GLY A 266 9.33 -2.43 8.92
CA GLY A 266 8.13 -1.99 8.20
C GLY A 266 7.23 -3.15 7.76
N GLY A 267 7.80 -4.24 7.26
CA GLY A 267 7.04 -5.42 6.84
C GLY A 267 6.35 -6.13 8.01
N ASN A 268 7.00 -6.26 9.17
CA ASN A 268 6.37 -6.87 10.34
C ASN A 268 5.30 -5.95 10.95
N ALA A 269 5.52 -4.63 10.98
CA ALA A 269 4.53 -3.66 11.38
C ALA A 269 3.28 -3.73 10.48
N GLN A 270 3.46 -3.86 9.17
CA GLN A 270 2.36 -4.01 8.22
C GLN A 270 1.59 -5.32 8.42
N LYS A 271 2.29 -6.43 8.68
CA LYS A 271 1.65 -7.71 9.02
C LYS A 271 0.81 -7.62 10.29
N LEU A 272 1.27 -6.88 11.31
CA LEU A 272 0.51 -6.63 12.54
C LEU A 272 -0.77 -5.83 12.25
N ILE A 273 -0.69 -4.79 11.41
CA ILE A 273 -1.87 -4.04 10.98
C ILE A 273 -2.87 -4.96 10.28
N LEU A 274 -2.42 -5.71 9.28
CA LEU A 274 -3.27 -6.65 8.54
C LEU A 274 -3.89 -7.72 9.44
N ALA A 275 -3.12 -8.30 10.36
CA ALA A 275 -3.62 -9.29 11.33
C ALA A 275 -4.77 -8.71 12.15
N ARG A 276 -4.61 -7.49 12.67
CA ARG A 276 -5.64 -6.79 13.43
C ARG A 276 -6.86 -6.45 12.58
N GLU A 277 -6.64 -5.91 11.37
CA GLU A 277 -7.72 -5.49 10.50
C GLU A 277 -8.55 -6.66 9.95
N THR A 278 -7.93 -7.82 9.70
CA THR A 278 -8.60 -9.00 9.16
C THR A 278 -9.17 -9.93 10.25
N ALA A 279 -8.81 -9.73 11.52
CA ALA A 279 -9.24 -10.58 12.64
C ALA A 279 -10.78 -10.64 12.79
N SER A 280 -11.47 -9.54 12.54
CA SER A 280 -12.93 -9.46 12.60
C SER A 280 -13.63 -10.03 11.35
N LYS A 281 -12.88 -10.55 10.38
CA LYS A 281 -13.39 -11.02 9.08
C LYS A 281 -14.25 -9.96 8.38
N PRO A 282 -13.70 -8.77 8.07
CA PRO A 282 -14.46 -7.67 7.50
C PRO A 282 -15.06 -8.03 6.14
N ASP A 283 -16.21 -7.45 5.80
CA ASP A 283 -16.81 -7.60 4.47
C ASP A 283 -16.11 -6.72 3.42
N VAL A 284 -15.58 -5.55 3.83
CA VAL A 284 -14.81 -4.64 2.97
C VAL A 284 -13.50 -4.26 3.63
N ILE A 285 -12.42 -4.32 2.85
CA ILE A 285 -11.08 -3.87 3.24
C ILE A 285 -10.66 -2.71 2.33
N LEU A 286 -10.44 -1.56 2.94
CA LEU A 286 -9.82 -0.41 2.29
C LEU A 286 -8.32 -0.50 2.53
N ALA A 287 -7.52 -0.73 1.49
CA ALA A 287 -6.06 -0.88 1.58
C ALA A 287 -5.37 0.25 0.82
N SER A 288 -4.71 1.15 1.56
CA SER A 288 -4.02 2.32 1.00
C SER A 288 -2.52 2.05 1.00
N TYR A 289 -1.92 1.88 -0.17
CA TYR A 289 -0.49 1.61 -0.38
C TYR A 289 0.08 0.53 0.55
N PRO A 290 -0.54 -0.66 0.63
CA PRO A 290 -0.27 -1.64 1.68
C PRO A 290 1.15 -2.18 1.67
N VAL A 291 1.83 -2.15 0.53
CA VAL A 291 3.20 -2.69 0.36
C VAL A 291 4.27 -1.63 0.18
N ARG A 292 3.92 -0.34 0.21
CA ARG A 292 4.87 0.74 -0.05
C ARG A 292 6.07 0.69 0.89
N GLY A 293 7.30 0.72 0.31
CA GLY A 293 8.56 0.66 1.05
C GLY A 293 8.78 -0.65 1.80
N LEU A 294 8.28 -1.76 1.28
CA LEU A 294 8.52 -3.10 1.82
C LEU A 294 9.36 -3.92 0.84
N ASP A 295 10.14 -4.84 1.41
CA ASP A 295 10.88 -5.81 0.61
C ASP A 295 9.93 -6.82 -0.09
N ILE A 296 10.44 -7.48 -1.14
CA ILE A 296 9.67 -8.41 -1.99
C ILE A 296 9.01 -9.51 -1.16
N LYS A 297 9.68 -10.05 -0.13
CA LYS A 297 9.14 -11.13 0.70
C LYS A 297 7.97 -10.67 1.57
N ALA A 298 8.07 -9.46 2.14
CA ALA A 298 6.99 -8.84 2.88
C ALA A 298 5.82 -8.51 1.95
N THR A 299 6.08 -7.96 0.77
CA THR A 299 5.09 -7.68 -0.28
C THR A 299 4.31 -8.93 -0.65
N GLU A 300 4.98 -10.04 -0.99
CA GLU A 300 4.32 -11.32 -1.29
C GLU A 300 3.41 -11.81 -0.15
N SER A 301 3.87 -11.66 1.10
CA SER A 301 3.09 -12.09 2.26
C SER A 301 1.80 -11.27 2.39
N ILE A 302 1.86 -9.96 2.15
CA ILE A 302 0.72 -9.05 2.22
C ILE A 302 -0.25 -9.29 1.07
N HIS A 303 0.25 -9.46 -0.16
CA HIS A 303 -0.56 -9.83 -1.32
C HIS A 303 -1.35 -11.12 -1.06
N LYS A 304 -0.68 -12.13 -0.48
CA LYS A 304 -1.32 -13.40 -0.12
C LYS A 304 -2.46 -13.22 0.89
N ILE A 305 -2.29 -12.32 1.86
CA ILE A 305 -3.34 -12.01 2.84
C ILE A 305 -4.53 -11.35 2.15
N LEU A 306 -4.31 -10.33 1.30
CA LEU A 306 -5.39 -9.64 0.57
C LEU A 306 -6.15 -10.59 -0.36
N VAL A 307 -5.44 -11.45 -1.09
CA VAL A 307 -6.05 -12.49 -1.95
C VAL A 307 -6.86 -13.50 -1.13
N ASN A 308 -6.39 -13.90 0.04
CA ASN A 308 -7.14 -14.81 0.92
C ASN A 308 -8.43 -14.15 1.42
N GLU A 309 -8.41 -12.85 1.74
CA GLU A 309 -9.61 -12.13 2.14
C GLU A 309 -10.60 -11.98 0.97
N LYS A 310 -10.12 -11.66 -0.24
CA LYS A 310 -10.93 -11.72 -1.46
C LYS A 310 -11.59 -13.09 -1.63
N ASN A 311 -10.81 -14.17 -1.55
CA ASN A 311 -11.31 -15.54 -1.74
C ASN A 311 -12.33 -15.94 -0.65
N ARG A 312 -12.26 -15.32 0.53
CA ARG A 312 -13.27 -15.47 1.58
C ARG A 312 -14.60 -14.76 1.23
N GLY A 313 -14.61 -13.92 0.20
CA GLY A 313 -15.77 -13.12 -0.23
C GLY A 313 -15.75 -11.68 0.26
N ALA A 314 -14.64 -11.17 0.81
CA ALA A 314 -14.49 -9.75 1.09
C ALA A 314 -14.27 -8.97 -0.21
N GLY A 315 -14.80 -7.74 -0.29
CA GLY A 315 -14.42 -6.76 -1.30
C GLY A 315 -13.16 -6.01 -0.82
N VAL A 316 -12.17 -5.86 -1.68
CA VAL A 316 -10.94 -5.13 -1.38
C VAL A 316 -10.82 -3.92 -2.30
N LEU A 317 -10.76 -2.72 -1.73
CA LEU A 317 -10.41 -1.50 -2.46
C LEU A 317 -8.92 -1.24 -2.24
N LEU A 318 -8.11 -1.43 -3.27
CA LEU A 318 -6.66 -1.33 -3.22
C LEU A 318 -6.20 -0.04 -3.90
N VAL A 319 -5.57 0.86 -3.16
CA VAL A 319 -4.88 2.02 -3.74
C VAL A 319 -3.41 1.70 -3.88
N SER A 320 -2.87 1.83 -5.08
CA SER A 320 -1.45 1.63 -5.37
C SER A 320 -0.96 2.53 -6.51
N GLU A 321 0.29 2.96 -6.42
CA GLU A 321 1.03 3.60 -7.51
C GLU A 321 1.86 2.59 -8.31
N ASP A 322 2.02 1.38 -7.76
CA ASP A 322 2.73 0.27 -8.40
C ASP A 322 1.78 -0.47 -9.34
N LEU A 323 2.01 -0.32 -10.65
CA LEU A 323 1.19 -0.95 -11.66
C LEU A 323 1.36 -2.47 -11.67
N ASP A 324 2.53 -3.00 -11.29
CA ASP A 324 2.73 -4.45 -11.18
C ASP A 324 1.84 -5.04 -10.08
N GLU A 325 1.71 -4.34 -8.95
CA GLU A 325 0.77 -4.72 -7.88
C GLU A 325 -0.68 -4.73 -8.41
N ILE A 326 -1.09 -3.68 -9.12
CA ILE A 326 -2.43 -3.56 -9.72
C ILE A 326 -2.69 -4.72 -10.69
N PHE A 327 -1.77 -5.00 -11.63
CA PHE A 327 -1.92 -6.08 -12.61
C PHE A 327 -1.93 -7.48 -11.97
N GLN A 328 -1.20 -7.66 -10.86
CA GLN A 328 -1.11 -8.97 -10.19
C GLN A 328 -2.35 -9.30 -9.36
N LEU A 329 -2.97 -8.29 -8.73
CA LEU A 329 -3.99 -8.53 -7.69
C LEU A 329 -5.40 -8.18 -8.14
N CYS A 330 -5.58 -7.13 -8.96
CA CYS A 330 -6.89 -6.54 -9.19
C CYS A 330 -7.70 -7.29 -10.26
N ASP A 331 -9.01 -7.28 -10.09
CA ASP A 331 -9.98 -7.76 -11.08
C ASP A 331 -10.40 -6.62 -12.00
N ARG A 332 -10.61 -5.43 -11.43
CA ARG A 332 -10.87 -4.18 -12.14
C ARG A 332 -9.91 -3.11 -11.65
N VAL A 333 -9.66 -2.12 -12.51
CA VAL A 333 -8.86 -0.95 -12.18
C VAL A 333 -9.62 0.33 -12.50
N ALA A 334 -9.63 1.25 -11.54
CA ALA A 334 -9.98 2.65 -11.71
C ALA A 334 -8.70 3.47 -11.75
N VAL A 335 -8.58 4.40 -12.69
CA VAL A 335 -7.45 5.34 -12.70
C VAL A 335 -7.93 6.68 -12.20
N MET A 336 -7.26 7.21 -11.18
CA MET A 336 -7.61 8.48 -10.54
C MET A 336 -6.64 9.59 -10.97
N TYR A 337 -7.19 10.68 -11.50
CA TYR A 337 -6.48 11.87 -11.89
C TYR A 337 -7.27 13.13 -11.47
N GLU A 338 -6.63 14.07 -10.79
CA GLU A 338 -7.21 15.33 -10.28
C GLU A 338 -8.59 15.20 -9.61
N GLY A 339 -8.79 14.14 -8.84
CA GLY A 339 -10.01 13.89 -8.09
C GLY A 339 -11.14 13.21 -8.87
N GLU A 340 -10.90 12.83 -10.12
CA GLU A 340 -11.86 12.14 -10.98
C GLU A 340 -11.35 10.76 -11.39
N PHE A 341 -12.26 9.85 -11.73
CA PHE A 341 -11.87 8.62 -12.42
C PHE A 341 -11.80 8.82 -13.92
N MET A 342 -10.68 8.43 -14.49
CA MET A 342 -10.44 8.41 -15.93
C MET A 342 -11.07 7.19 -16.62
N GLY A 343 -11.71 6.33 -15.85
CA GLY A 343 -12.42 5.13 -16.25
C GLY A 343 -12.27 4.02 -15.22
N ILE A 344 -13.18 3.04 -15.25
CA ILE A 344 -13.14 1.81 -14.43
C ILE A 344 -13.34 0.64 -15.38
N VAL A 345 -12.32 -0.20 -15.51
CA VAL A 345 -12.31 -1.28 -16.50
C VAL A 345 -11.78 -2.59 -15.92
N PRO A 346 -12.19 -3.75 -16.47
CA PRO A 346 -11.57 -5.03 -16.14
C PRO A 346 -10.07 -4.99 -16.45
N ILE A 347 -9.25 -5.52 -15.55
CA ILE A 347 -7.79 -5.52 -15.70
C ILE A 347 -7.34 -6.26 -16.98
N SER A 348 -8.14 -7.19 -17.47
CA SER A 348 -7.88 -7.95 -18.71
C SER A 348 -8.02 -7.11 -19.99
N ARG A 349 -8.63 -5.92 -19.91
CA ARG A 349 -8.89 -5.05 -21.07
C ARG A 349 -7.90 -3.89 -21.19
N VAL A 350 -6.95 -3.77 -20.27
CA VAL A 350 -5.99 -2.67 -20.25
C VAL A 350 -4.55 -3.17 -20.26
N ASN A 351 -3.65 -2.31 -20.70
CA ASN A 351 -2.20 -2.50 -20.65
C ASN A 351 -1.54 -1.33 -19.92
N LEU A 352 -0.24 -1.45 -19.67
CA LEU A 352 0.56 -0.44 -18.97
C LEU A 352 0.49 0.95 -19.63
N GLU A 353 0.51 0.98 -20.97
CA GLU A 353 0.47 2.24 -21.73
C GLU A 353 -0.86 2.96 -21.54
N THR A 354 -1.98 2.25 -21.65
CA THR A 354 -3.33 2.82 -21.45
C THR A 354 -3.49 3.37 -20.04
N ILE A 355 -3.05 2.61 -19.01
CA ILE A 355 -3.12 3.09 -17.62
C ILE A 355 -2.19 4.29 -17.41
N GLY A 356 -0.96 4.26 -17.97
CA GLY A 356 0.00 5.35 -17.86
C GLY A 356 -0.53 6.66 -18.47
N LEU A 357 -1.15 6.60 -19.65
CA LEU A 357 -1.80 7.75 -20.29
C LEU A 357 -2.98 8.28 -19.44
N ALA A 358 -3.79 7.39 -18.88
CA ALA A 358 -4.88 7.79 -18.01
C ALA A 358 -4.38 8.42 -16.69
N MET A 359 -3.28 7.91 -16.11
CA MET A 359 -2.66 8.47 -14.90
C MET A 359 -2.06 9.87 -15.11
N SER A 360 -1.68 10.20 -16.34
CA SER A 360 -1.20 11.56 -16.71
C SER A 360 -2.32 12.52 -17.11
N GLY A 361 -3.57 12.05 -17.18
CA GLY A 361 -4.71 12.82 -17.67
C GLY A 361 -4.79 12.96 -19.19
N ALA A 362 -3.86 12.33 -19.93
CA ALA A 362 -3.77 12.45 -21.39
C ALA A 362 -4.87 11.70 -22.14
N ALA A 363 -5.46 10.66 -21.55
CA ALA A 363 -6.54 9.88 -22.13
C ALA A 363 -7.51 9.37 -21.06
N ARG A 364 -8.79 9.23 -21.42
CA ARG A 364 -9.75 8.43 -20.62
C ARG A 364 -9.69 6.98 -21.08
N MET A 365 -9.92 6.06 -20.15
CA MET A 365 -10.06 4.65 -20.50
C MET A 365 -11.48 4.44 -21.03
N ASP A 366 -11.60 3.94 -22.27
CA ASP A 366 -12.89 3.57 -22.85
C ASP A 366 -13.41 2.33 -22.12
N GLY A 367 -14.29 2.53 -21.18
CA GLY A 367 -15.02 1.51 -20.48
C GLY A 367 -16.38 2.06 -20.15
N GLU A 368 -17.42 1.37 -20.52
CA GLU A 368 -18.86 1.65 -20.45
C GLU A 368 -19.28 2.97 -19.76
N PRO A 369 -20.16 3.76 -20.40
CA PRO A 369 -20.66 4.99 -19.79
C PRO A 369 -21.27 4.64 -18.42
N ASN A 370 -20.95 5.47 -17.43
CA ASN A 370 -21.53 5.42 -16.09
C ASN A 370 -23.03 5.09 -16.16
N ALA A 371 -23.41 3.88 -15.76
CA ALA A 371 -24.79 3.54 -15.47
C ALA A 371 -25.12 3.90 -14.02
#